data_486efc5185398b1dc99c1c83deca3400
#
_entry.id   486efc5185398b1dc99c1c83deca3400
#
_cell.length_a   1.000
_cell.length_b   1.000
_cell.length_c   1.000
_cell.angle_alpha   90.00
_cell.angle_beta   90.00
_cell.angle_gamma   90.00
#
_symmetry.space_group_name_H-M   'P 1'
#
loop_
_entity.id
_entity.type
_entity.pdbx_description
1 polymer ?
#
loop_
_entity_poly.entity_id
_entity_poly.type
_entity_poly.pdbx_seq_one_letter_code
_entity_poly.pdbx_strand_id
1 'polypeptide(L)'
;MIRIICGGKKNAGAYSEIIAEYEKRLRKPYDIHWEFYEEEKLLKKLEKWPFDEASEYVICCDERGKNISSDEYSSILTGVFENGRDVVILIGGAYGFDKSVREKADFVWSFSRLVFPHQLFRTMVVEQIYRAQEISRGGKYHHE
;
A
#
# COMPACT_ATOMS: atom_id res chain seq x y z
N MET A 1 4.11 8.33 7.89
CA MET A 1 4.13 6.87 8.15
C MET A 1 3.19 6.17 7.17
N ILE A 2 3.57 4.98 6.74
CA ILE A 2 2.74 4.14 5.88
C ILE A 2 2.40 2.88 6.65
N ARG A 3 1.10 2.62 6.87
CA ARG A 3 0.63 1.37 7.45
C ARG A 3 0.17 0.47 6.30
N ILE A 4 0.71 -0.74 6.21
CA ILE A 4 0.24 -1.75 5.25
C ILE A 4 -0.52 -2.81 6.02
N ILE A 5 -1.81 -2.90 5.78
CA ILE A 5 -2.71 -3.84 6.43
C ILE A 5 -3.06 -4.95 5.46
N CYS A 6 -2.66 -6.17 5.78
CA CYS A 6 -2.81 -7.33 4.91
C CYS A 6 -3.77 -8.37 5.49
N GLY A 7 -4.59 -8.94 4.63
CA GLY A 7 -5.30 -10.18 4.93
C GLY A 7 -4.36 -11.36 4.67
N GLY A 8 -4.24 -12.28 5.62
CA GLY A 8 -3.40 -13.45 5.50
C GLY A 8 -2.18 -13.44 6.40
N LYS A 9 -1.24 -14.33 6.10
CA LYS A 9 -0.04 -14.55 6.92
C LYS A 9 1.03 -13.49 6.68
N LYS A 10 1.99 -13.40 7.61
CA LYS A 10 3.15 -12.52 7.51
C LYS A 10 3.98 -12.78 6.25
N ASN A 11 4.77 -11.80 5.87
CA ASN A 11 5.76 -11.96 4.79
C ASN A 11 6.77 -13.03 5.18
N ALA A 12 7.18 -13.85 4.22
CA ALA A 12 8.02 -15.01 4.51
C ALA A 12 9.03 -15.31 3.38
N GLY A 13 10.07 -16.06 3.70
CA GLY A 13 11.06 -16.56 2.75
C GLY A 13 11.80 -15.46 2.01
N ALA A 14 12.07 -15.70 0.73
CA ALA A 14 12.79 -14.76 -0.12
C ALA A 14 12.09 -13.40 -0.23
N TYR A 15 10.77 -13.38 -0.18
CA TYR A 15 10.01 -12.12 -0.25
C TYR A 15 10.24 -11.23 0.97
N SER A 16 10.30 -11.82 2.17
CA SER A 16 10.58 -11.03 3.37
C SER A 16 12.00 -10.46 3.36
N GLU A 17 12.95 -11.16 2.76
CA GLU A 17 14.33 -10.69 2.59
C GLU A 17 14.39 -9.49 1.63
N ILE A 18 13.69 -9.58 0.49
CA ILE A 18 13.63 -8.48 -0.48
C ILE A 18 12.95 -7.26 0.13
N ILE A 19 11.83 -7.46 0.82
CA ILE A 19 11.11 -6.38 1.51
C ILE A 19 12.04 -5.68 2.52
N ALA A 20 12.78 -6.45 3.32
CA ALA A 20 13.72 -5.89 4.30
C ALA A 20 14.81 -5.03 3.64
N GLU A 21 15.29 -5.43 2.46
CA GLU A 21 16.28 -4.64 1.72
C GLU A 21 15.75 -3.27 1.31
N TYR A 22 14.50 -3.20 0.84
CA TYR A 22 13.88 -1.92 0.53
C TYR A 22 13.63 -1.10 1.79
N GLU A 23 13.11 -1.73 2.86
CA GLU A 23 12.78 -1.03 4.11
C GLU A 23 13.98 -0.34 4.74
N LYS A 24 15.18 -0.93 4.64
CA LYS A 24 16.41 -0.29 5.12
C LYS A 24 16.66 1.08 4.49
N ARG A 25 16.20 1.29 3.27
CA ARG A 25 16.44 2.51 2.49
C ARG A 25 15.32 3.53 2.64
N LEU A 26 14.22 3.15 3.28
CA LEU A 26 13.10 4.06 3.50
C LEU A 26 13.40 5.03 4.63
N ARG A 27 12.98 6.27 4.46
CA ARG A 27 13.10 7.34 5.46
C ARG A 27 11.73 7.95 5.69
N LYS A 28 11.50 8.44 6.89
CA LYS A 28 10.24 9.14 7.19
C LYS A 28 9.97 10.21 6.15
N PRO A 29 8.74 10.38 5.70
CA PRO A 29 7.50 9.72 6.12
C PRO A 29 7.17 8.40 5.40
N TYR A 30 8.11 7.83 4.63
CA TYR A 30 7.92 6.60 3.84
C TYR A 30 8.16 5.31 4.64
N ASP A 31 8.40 5.40 5.94
CA ASP A 31 8.58 4.24 6.80
C ASP A 31 7.32 3.38 6.85
N ILE A 32 7.50 2.06 6.77
CA ILE A 32 6.41 1.09 6.68
C ILE A 32 6.19 0.37 8.00
N HIS A 33 4.91 0.24 8.38
CA HIS A 33 4.46 -0.53 9.53
C HIS A 33 3.44 -1.56 9.06
N TRP A 34 3.73 -2.83 9.26
CA TRP A 34 2.91 -3.94 8.81
C TRP A 34 1.91 -4.39 9.86
N GLU A 35 0.68 -4.71 9.40
CA GLU A 35 -0.36 -5.34 10.22
C GLU A 35 -0.93 -6.50 9.42
N PHE A 36 -1.00 -7.68 10.05
CA PHE A 36 -1.51 -8.89 9.42
C PHE A 36 -2.70 -9.42 10.20
N TYR A 37 -3.78 -9.69 9.50
CA TYR A 37 -5.01 -10.24 10.08
C TYR A 37 -5.48 -11.43 9.26
N GLU A 38 -6.12 -12.41 9.92
CA GLU A 38 -6.89 -13.41 9.19
C GLU A 38 -7.96 -12.69 8.38
N GLU A 39 -8.28 -13.19 7.18
CA GLU A 39 -9.21 -12.51 6.27
C GLU A 39 -10.54 -12.14 6.93
N GLU A 40 -11.16 -13.08 7.64
CA GLU A 40 -12.45 -12.82 8.29
C GLU A 40 -12.37 -11.73 9.35
N LYS A 41 -11.28 -11.69 10.10
CA LYS A 41 -11.05 -10.67 11.12
C LYS A 41 -10.82 -9.30 10.49
N LEU A 42 -10.10 -9.26 9.37
CA LEU A 42 -9.87 -8.03 8.64
C LEU A 42 -11.19 -7.46 8.10
N LEU A 43 -12.03 -8.30 7.49
CA LEU A 43 -13.31 -7.87 6.94
C LEU A 43 -14.22 -7.29 8.03
N LYS A 44 -14.28 -7.94 9.20
CA LYS A 44 -15.05 -7.44 10.35
C LYS A 44 -14.54 -6.09 10.85
N LYS A 45 -13.21 -5.93 10.90
CA LYS A 45 -12.59 -4.68 11.30
C LYS A 45 -12.95 -3.55 10.32
N LEU A 46 -12.93 -3.84 9.03
CA LEU A 46 -13.21 -2.85 7.99
C LEU A 46 -14.69 -2.46 7.91
N GLU A 47 -15.62 -3.32 8.37
CA GLU A 47 -17.04 -2.97 8.48
C GLU A 47 -17.26 -1.72 9.34
N LYS A 48 -16.46 -1.55 10.39
CA LYS A 48 -16.54 -0.41 11.30
C LYS A 48 -15.72 0.79 10.80
N TRP A 49 -15.03 0.65 9.69
CA TRP A 49 -14.15 1.66 9.08
C TRP A 49 -13.30 2.39 10.12
N PRO A 50 -12.23 1.76 10.61
CA PRO A 50 -11.47 2.25 11.76
C PRO A 50 -10.53 3.42 11.43
N PHE A 51 -10.67 4.06 10.28
CA PHE A 51 -9.75 5.07 9.80
C PHE A 51 -10.33 6.47 9.94
N ASP A 52 -9.48 7.41 10.33
CA ASP A 52 -9.83 8.82 10.50
C ASP A 52 -9.47 9.59 9.22
N GLU A 53 -10.48 10.09 8.52
CA GLU A 53 -10.31 10.85 7.27
C GLU A 53 -9.42 12.09 7.44
N ALA A 54 -9.39 12.68 8.60
CA ALA A 54 -8.59 13.87 8.86
C ALA A 54 -7.09 13.56 8.95
N SER A 55 -6.73 12.36 9.42
CA SER A 55 -5.34 11.98 9.69
C SER A 55 -4.80 10.86 8.81
N GLU A 56 -5.68 10.14 8.11
CA GLU A 56 -5.30 8.96 7.33
C GLU A 56 -5.88 9.00 5.92
N TYR A 57 -5.03 8.73 4.92
CA TYR A 57 -5.42 8.56 3.53
C TYR A 57 -5.39 7.06 3.21
N VAL A 58 -6.52 6.49 2.82
CA VAL A 58 -6.65 5.05 2.62
C VAL A 58 -6.62 4.67 1.15
N ILE A 59 -5.64 3.84 0.81
CA ILE A 59 -5.48 3.25 -0.52
C ILE A 59 -5.90 1.79 -0.43
N CYS A 60 -6.87 1.40 -1.23
CA CYS A 60 -7.31 0.01 -1.35
C CYS A 60 -6.71 -0.59 -2.62
N CYS A 61 -5.93 -1.66 -2.48
CA CYS A 61 -5.38 -2.37 -3.64
C CYS A 61 -6.42 -3.36 -4.17
N ASP A 62 -6.85 -3.16 -5.40
CA ASP A 62 -7.83 -4.02 -6.05
C ASP A 62 -7.68 -3.91 -7.58
N GLU A 63 -7.79 -5.04 -8.29
CA GLU A 63 -7.67 -5.08 -9.75
C GLU A 63 -8.70 -4.21 -10.48
N ARG A 64 -9.80 -3.87 -9.81
CA ARG A 64 -10.86 -2.99 -10.34
C ARG A 64 -10.55 -1.51 -10.18
N GLY A 65 -9.43 -1.19 -9.55
CA GLY A 65 -9.03 0.19 -9.33
C GLY A 65 -8.42 0.86 -10.56
N LYS A 66 -7.88 2.03 -10.34
CA LYS A 66 -7.25 2.83 -11.39
C LYS A 66 -5.78 2.46 -11.53
N ASN A 67 -5.32 2.32 -12.77
CA ASN A 67 -3.88 2.23 -13.08
C ASN A 67 -3.30 3.64 -13.11
N ILE A 68 -2.16 3.82 -12.48
CA ILE A 68 -1.43 5.08 -12.49
C ILE A 68 0.06 4.79 -12.70
N SER A 69 0.79 5.80 -13.13
CA SER A 69 2.24 5.71 -13.25
C SER A 69 2.91 5.81 -11.88
N SER A 70 4.17 5.42 -11.81
CA SER A 70 4.96 5.57 -10.59
C SER A 70 5.12 7.06 -10.20
N ASP A 71 5.21 7.95 -11.17
CA ASP A 71 5.26 9.40 -10.93
C ASP A 71 3.96 9.92 -10.33
N GLU A 72 2.81 9.47 -10.85
CA GLU A 72 1.51 9.82 -10.28
C GLU A 72 1.37 9.29 -8.85
N TYR A 73 1.82 8.05 -8.61
CA TYR A 73 1.81 7.47 -7.27
C TYR A 73 2.66 8.28 -6.29
N SER A 74 3.88 8.66 -6.71
CA SER A 74 4.75 9.52 -5.90
C SER A 74 4.07 10.85 -5.57
N SER A 75 3.37 11.44 -6.52
CA SER A 75 2.65 12.70 -6.30
C SER A 75 1.51 12.54 -5.29
N ILE A 76 0.79 11.41 -5.33
CA ILE A 76 -0.27 11.12 -4.35
C ILE A 76 0.34 11.04 -2.94
N LEU A 77 1.40 10.24 -2.76
CA LEU A 77 2.02 10.08 -1.45
C LEU A 77 2.58 11.40 -0.93
N THR A 78 3.28 12.15 -1.77
CA THR A 78 3.85 13.45 -1.42
C THR A 78 2.75 14.40 -0.96
N GLY A 79 1.64 14.48 -1.69
CA GLY A 79 0.51 15.34 -1.34
C GLY A 79 -0.11 14.97 0.01
N VAL A 80 -0.26 13.67 0.28
CA VAL A 80 -0.78 13.20 1.57
C VAL A 80 0.14 13.62 2.72
N PHE A 81 1.45 13.40 2.57
CA PHE A 81 2.42 13.74 3.61
C PHE A 81 2.54 15.25 3.83
N GLU A 82 2.49 16.05 2.77
CA GLU A 82 2.52 17.51 2.86
C GLU A 82 1.32 18.06 3.62
N ASN A 83 0.19 17.36 3.59
CA ASN A 83 -1.00 17.70 4.36
C ASN A 83 -0.98 17.12 5.79
N GLY A 84 0.13 16.56 6.23
CA GLY A 84 0.29 16.04 7.58
C GLY A 84 -0.48 14.76 7.86
N ARG A 85 -0.89 14.02 6.81
CA ARG A 85 -1.63 12.77 6.95
C ARG A 85 -0.71 11.56 6.77
N ASP A 86 -1.10 10.46 7.37
CA ASP A 86 -0.45 9.16 7.15
C ASP A 86 -1.17 8.41 6.01
N VAL A 87 -0.49 7.43 5.44
CA VAL A 87 -1.05 6.57 4.39
C VAL A 87 -1.37 5.20 4.97
N VAL A 88 -2.55 4.69 4.66
CA VAL A 88 -2.94 3.30 4.95
C VAL A 88 -3.11 2.59 3.61
N ILE A 89 -2.44 1.46 3.44
CA ILE A 89 -2.58 0.62 2.24
C ILE A 89 -3.23 -0.69 2.65
N LEU A 90 -4.40 -0.97 2.08
CA LEU A 90 -5.13 -2.21 2.33
C LEU A 90 -4.82 -3.21 1.22
N ILE A 91 -4.31 -4.37 1.60
CA ILE A 91 -4.04 -5.50 0.70
C ILE A 91 -4.88 -6.68 1.15
N GLY A 92 -5.86 -7.05 0.36
CA GLY A 92 -6.77 -8.14 0.68
C GLY A 92 -6.13 -9.51 0.55
N GLY A 93 -6.87 -10.52 1.00
CA GLY A 93 -6.55 -11.91 0.79
C GLY A 93 -6.99 -12.40 -0.60
N ALA A 94 -7.23 -13.71 -0.74
CA ALA A 94 -7.52 -14.37 -2.02
C ALA A 94 -8.73 -13.79 -2.76
N TYR A 95 -9.70 -13.25 -2.06
CA TYR A 95 -10.95 -12.75 -2.65
C TYR A 95 -11.02 -11.23 -2.78
N GLY A 96 -9.94 -10.53 -2.40
CA GLY A 96 -9.90 -9.08 -2.43
C GLY A 96 -10.86 -8.43 -1.41
N PHE A 97 -11.31 -7.23 -1.72
CA PHE A 97 -12.26 -6.49 -0.88
C PHE A 97 -13.60 -6.32 -1.58
N ASP A 98 -14.68 -6.25 -0.79
CA ASP A 98 -15.99 -5.99 -1.32
C ASP A 98 -16.15 -4.51 -1.74
N LYS A 99 -17.28 -4.24 -2.40
CA LYS A 99 -17.59 -2.91 -2.91
C LYS A 99 -17.63 -1.86 -1.80
N SER A 100 -18.11 -2.22 -0.61
CA SER A 100 -18.24 -1.26 0.50
C SER A 100 -16.88 -0.72 0.94
N VAL A 101 -15.85 -1.57 0.98
CA VAL A 101 -14.49 -1.16 1.32
C VAL A 101 -13.92 -0.26 0.23
N ARG A 102 -14.08 -0.66 -1.03
CA ARG A 102 -13.59 0.13 -2.16
C ARG A 102 -14.22 1.53 -2.22
N GLU A 103 -15.51 1.63 -1.95
CA GLU A 103 -16.22 2.92 -1.98
C GLU A 103 -15.79 3.87 -0.87
N LYS A 104 -15.38 3.34 0.27
CA LYS A 104 -14.91 4.15 1.40
C LYS A 104 -13.46 4.60 1.27
N ALA A 105 -12.64 3.87 0.51
CA ALA A 105 -11.23 4.22 0.32
C ALA A 105 -11.10 5.55 -0.43
N ASP A 106 -10.05 6.31 -0.11
CA ASP A 106 -9.74 7.54 -0.82
C ASP A 106 -9.27 7.27 -2.25
N PHE A 107 -8.60 6.13 -2.44
CA PHE A 107 -8.09 5.73 -3.75
C PHE A 107 -8.13 4.20 -3.88
N VAL A 108 -8.62 3.70 -5.00
CA VAL A 108 -8.56 2.27 -5.33
C VAL A 108 -7.50 2.09 -6.41
N TRP A 109 -6.45 1.38 -6.06
CA TRP A 109 -5.24 1.25 -6.86
C TRP A 109 -5.13 -0.14 -7.48
N SER A 110 -5.01 -0.18 -8.80
CA SER A 110 -4.76 -1.41 -9.54
C SER A 110 -3.39 -1.35 -10.21
N PHE A 111 -2.57 -2.38 -10.00
CA PHE A 111 -1.32 -2.55 -10.73
C PHE A 111 -1.59 -3.07 -12.13
N SER A 112 -2.61 -3.94 -12.25
CA SER A 112 -2.95 -4.64 -13.49
C SER A 112 -4.27 -5.38 -13.29
N ARG A 113 -4.90 -5.79 -14.38
CA ARG A 113 -6.02 -6.74 -14.32
C ARG A 113 -5.55 -8.18 -14.17
N LEU A 114 -4.24 -8.42 -14.18
CA LEU A 114 -3.65 -9.71 -13.83
C LEU A 114 -3.75 -9.94 -12.32
N VAL A 115 -3.77 -11.20 -11.93
CA VAL A 115 -3.73 -11.61 -10.53
C VAL A 115 -2.29 -11.98 -10.17
N PHE A 116 -1.82 -11.54 -9.03
CA PHE A 116 -0.47 -11.83 -8.54
C PHE A 116 -0.53 -12.65 -7.25
N PRO A 117 0.48 -13.52 -7.00
CA PRO A 117 0.62 -14.14 -5.67
C PRO A 117 0.77 -13.06 -4.60
N HIS A 118 0.16 -13.27 -3.42
CA HIS A 118 0.11 -12.26 -2.35
C HIS A 118 1.48 -11.74 -1.93
N GLN A 119 2.43 -12.64 -1.72
CA GLN A 119 3.78 -12.27 -1.29
C GLN A 119 4.50 -11.42 -2.34
N LEU A 120 4.36 -11.78 -3.61
CA LEU A 120 4.93 -11.02 -4.72
C LEU A 120 4.29 -9.63 -4.80
N PHE A 121 2.97 -9.57 -4.70
CA PHE A 121 2.24 -8.29 -4.75
C PHE A 121 2.69 -7.33 -3.64
N ARG A 122 2.81 -7.84 -2.41
CA ARG A 122 3.29 -7.04 -1.28
C ARG A 122 4.69 -6.50 -1.53
N THR A 123 5.56 -7.32 -2.11
CA THR A 123 6.93 -6.93 -2.48
C THR A 123 6.91 -5.81 -3.52
N MET A 124 6.02 -5.92 -4.52
CA MET A 124 5.85 -4.89 -5.55
C MET A 124 5.34 -3.56 -4.94
N VAL A 125 4.44 -3.63 -3.98
CA VAL A 125 3.96 -2.44 -3.26
C VAL A 125 5.10 -1.74 -2.53
N VAL A 126 5.93 -2.50 -1.83
CA VAL A 126 7.09 -1.95 -1.11
C VAL A 126 8.08 -1.31 -2.09
N GLU A 127 8.35 -1.96 -3.22
CA GLU A 127 9.22 -1.42 -4.26
C GLU A 127 8.68 -0.08 -4.78
N GLN A 128 7.38 0.03 -5.01
CA GLN A 128 6.77 1.28 -5.47
C GLN A 128 6.81 2.38 -4.41
N ILE A 129 6.73 2.05 -3.14
CA ILE A 129 6.92 3.02 -2.05
C ILE A 129 8.36 3.56 -2.07
N TYR A 130 9.34 2.68 -2.20
CA TYR A 130 10.73 3.10 -2.32
C TYR A 130 10.94 3.97 -3.56
N ARG A 131 10.39 3.57 -4.70
CA ARG A 131 10.44 4.34 -5.94
C ARG A 131 9.81 5.72 -5.77
N ALA A 132 8.66 5.80 -5.10
CA ALA A 132 8.00 7.08 -4.81
C ALA A 132 8.87 8.00 -3.95
N GLN A 133 9.53 7.44 -2.93
CA GLN A 133 10.50 8.20 -2.13
C GLN A 133 11.62 8.76 -3.00
N GLU A 134 12.19 7.94 -3.87
CA GLU A 134 13.31 8.35 -4.73
C GLU A 134 12.87 9.41 -5.75
N ILE A 135 11.70 9.28 -6.34
CA ILE A 135 11.14 10.30 -7.23
C ILE A 135 10.99 11.63 -6.48
N SER A 136 10.42 11.61 -5.29
CA SER A 136 10.17 12.81 -4.49
C SER A 136 11.46 13.55 -4.10
N ARG A 137 12.57 12.82 -4.02
CA ARG A 137 13.89 13.36 -3.65
C ARG A 137 14.73 13.74 -4.86
N GLY A 138 14.22 13.54 -6.07
CA GLY A 138 15.01 13.72 -7.28
C GLY A 138 16.16 12.72 -7.44
N GLY A 139 16.01 11.54 -6.83
CA GLY A 139 17.02 10.48 -6.91
C GLY A 139 17.11 9.85 -8.30
N LYS A 140 18.13 9.03 -8.52
CA LYS A 140 18.41 8.41 -9.82
C LYS A 140 17.83 7.00 -9.99
N TYR A 141 17.08 6.51 -9.02
CA TYR A 141 16.54 5.16 -9.05
C TYR A 141 15.48 4.95 -10.14
N HIS A 142 14.60 5.95 -10.32
CA HIS A 142 13.51 5.86 -11.30
C HIS A 142 13.96 6.32 -12.69
N HIS A 143 13.70 5.48 -13.68
CA HIS A 143 13.89 5.78 -15.10
C HIS A 143 12.56 5.53 -15.81
N GLU A 144 12.12 6.50 -16.60
CA GLU A 144 10.93 6.37 -17.43
C GLU A 144 11.19 5.52 -18.68
#